data_f7c199a7e1a34f6c1c8c4d498515fc12
#
_entry.id   f7c199a7e1a34f6c1c8c4d498515fc12
#
_cell.length_a   1.000
_cell.length_b   1.000
_cell.length_c   1.000
_cell.angle_alpha   90.00
_cell.angle_beta   90.00
_cell.angle_gamma   90.00
#
_symmetry.space_group_name_H-M   'P 1'
#
loop_
_entity.id
_entity.type
_entity.pdbx_description
1 polymer ?
#
loop_
_entity_poly.entity_id
_entity_poly.type
_entity_poly.pdbx_seq_one_letter_code
_entity_poly.pdbx_strand_id
1 'polypeptide(L)'
;MGYVHAVAHSLGGEYNVPHGLANAVILPMVLKAYGEVIHPKLARLAVAAGLTDPNTPCDEAAKCFISAIQEMKKRFGIGNHIPEIQETDVPKLAHYADKEANPLYPVPVLMSAAELETFYYMLMPNPENPKKDSDRSDHGE
;
A
#
# COMPACT_ATOMS: atom_id res chain seq x y z
N MET A 1 -6.75 -7.27 -6.09
CA MET A 1 -5.62 -6.67 -5.36
C MET A 1 -4.92 -7.70 -4.51
N GLY A 2 -4.37 -8.69 -5.18
CA GLY A 2 -3.80 -9.85 -4.50
C GLY A 2 -2.74 -9.52 -3.46
N TYR A 3 -1.80 -8.63 -3.80
CA TYR A 3 -0.72 -8.32 -2.85
C TYR A 3 -1.20 -7.47 -1.69
N VAL A 4 -2.15 -6.57 -1.92
CA VAL A 4 -2.71 -5.79 -0.81
C VAL A 4 -3.33 -6.74 0.21
N HIS A 5 -4.12 -7.68 -0.29
CA HIS A 5 -4.77 -8.65 0.59
C HIS A 5 -3.76 -9.55 1.30
N ALA A 6 -2.76 -10.05 0.56
CA ALA A 6 -1.79 -10.97 1.13
C ALA A 6 -0.93 -10.29 2.21
N VAL A 7 -0.48 -9.06 1.93
CA VAL A 7 0.33 -8.32 2.89
C VAL A 7 -0.50 -7.98 4.12
N ALA A 8 -1.73 -7.50 3.92
CA ALA A 8 -2.61 -7.17 5.03
C ALA A 8 -2.92 -8.40 5.88
N HIS A 9 -3.15 -9.54 5.22
CA HIS A 9 -3.46 -10.77 5.92
C HIS A 9 -2.29 -11.24 6.79
N SER A 10 -1.06 -11.14 6.26
CA SER A 10 0.11 -11.53 7.03
C SER A 10 0.26 -10.67 8.27
N LEU A 11 0.00 -9.36 8.15
CA LEU A 11 0.09 -8.45 9.29
C LEU A 11 -0.99 -8.72 10.31
N GLY A 12 -2.20 -9.03 9.85
CA GLY A 12 -3.28 -9.36 10.76
C GLY A 12 -3.01 -10.62 11.55
N GLY A 13 -2.42 -11.62 10.89
CA GLY A 13 -2.09 -12.86 11.56
C GLY A 13 -0.95 -12.74 12.55
N GLU A 14 0.04 -11.91 12.23
CA GLU A 14 1.22 -11.80 13.08
C GLU A 14 1.04 -10.79 14.21
N TYR A 15 0.36 -9.66 13.96
CA TYR A 15 0.32 -8.55 14.90
C TYR A 15 -1.08 -8.12 15.31
N ASN A 16 -2.11 -8.78 14.82
CA ASN A 16 -3.49 -8.36 15.09
C ASN A 16 -3.83 -6.96 14.56
N VAL A 17 -3.17 -6.54 13.50
CA VAL A 17 -3.50 -5.27 12.87
C VAL A 17 -4.88 -5.39 12.22
N PRO A 18 -5.81 -4.46 12.49
CA PRO A 18 -7.12 -4.53 11.85
C PRO A 18 -7.01 -4.55 10.33
N HIS A 19 -7.76 -5.46 9.71
CA HIS A 19 -7.63 -5.70 8.27
C HIS A 19 -7.91 -4.45 7.44
N GLY A 20 -8.97 -3.72 7.78
CA GLY A 20 -9.31 -2.50 7.05
C GLY A 20 -8.24 -1.43 7.14
N LEU A 21 -7.65 -1.29 8.33
CA LEU A 21 -6.58 -0.32 8.52
C LEU A 21 -5.36 -0.71 7.69
N ALA A 22 -4.98 -1.99 7.73
CA ALA A 22 -3.83 -2.46 6.97
C ALA A 22 -4.06 -2.24 5.47
N ASN A 23 -5.25 -2.56 4.97
CA ASN A 23 -5.56 -2.35 3.56
C ASN A 23 -5.43 -0.89 3.18
N ALA A 24 -5.93 0.02 4.01
CA ALA A 24 -5.89 1.45 3.71
C ALA A 24 -4.46 1.97 3.63
N VAL A 25 -3.59 1.48 4.52
CA VAL A 25 -2.20 1.91 4.54
C VAL A 25 -1.43 1.34 3.33
N ILE A 26 -1.69 0.08 3.00
CA ILE A 26 -0.92 -0.63 1.98
C ILE A 26 -1.34 -0.28 0.56
N LEU A 27 -2.63 -0.03 0.34
CA LEU A 27 -3.17 0.11 -1.01
C LEU A 27 -2.44 1.13 -1.89
N PRO A 28 -2.25 2.39 -1.45
CA PRO A 28 -1.58 3.36 -2.34
C PRO A 28 -0.17 2.94 -2.68
N MET A 29 0.51 2.30 -1.75
CA MET A 29 1.88 1.85 -1.95
C MET A 29 1.97 0.78 -3.02
N VAL A 30 1.09 -0.21 -2.98
CA VAL A 30 1.07 -1.28 -3.96
C VAL A 30 0.66 -0.74 -5.33
N LEU A 31 -0.31 0.18 -5.37
CA LEU A 31 -0.73 0.77 -6.63
C LEU A 31 0.42 1.51 -7.31
N LYS A 32 1.21 2.24 -6.53
CA LYS A 32 2.38 2.93 -7.09
C LYS A 32 3.43 1.95 -7.58
N ALA A 33 3.61 0.86 -6.87
CA ALA A 33 4.60 -0.15 -7.23
C ALA A 33 4.25 -0.87 -8.53
N TYR A 34 2.95 -1.03 -8.81
CA TYR A 34 2.55 -1.63 -10.09
C TYR A 34 2.92 -0.75 -11.28
N GLY A 35 2.99 0.56 -11.08
CA GLY A 35 3.42 1.48 -12.12
C GLY A 35 2.40 1.66 -13.23
N GLU A 36 2.90 1.93 -14.43
CA GLU A 36 2.04 2.31 -15.55
C GLU A 36 1.14 1.18 -16.05
N VAL A 37 1.47 -0.05 -15.71
CA VAL A 37 0.69 -1.21 -16.16
C VAL A 37 -0.77 -1.08 -15.77
N ILE A 38 -1.06 -0.53 -14.58
CA ILE A 38 -2.43 -0.43 -14.10
C ILE A 38 -3.06 0.94 -14.35
N HIS A 39 -2.33 1.88 -14.95
CA HIS A 39 -2.87 3.23 -15.18
C HIS A 39 -4.19 3.22 -15.95
N PRO A 40 -4.36 2.41 -17.02
CA PRO A 40 -5.65 2.40 -17.71
C PRO A 40 -6.81 1.99 -16.80
N LYS A 41 -6.57 1.04 -15.91
CA LYS A 41 -7.60 0.59 -14.99
C LYS A 41 -7.91 1.67 -13.95
N LEU A 42 -6.87 2.31 -13.43
CA LEU A 42 -7.05 3.39 -12.46
C LEU A 42 -7.76 4.58 -13.09
N ALA A 43 -7.45 4.87 -14.35
CA ALA A 43 -8.11 5.96 -15.07
C ALA A 43 -9.61 5.70 -15.18
N ARG A 44 -10.00 4.47 -15.49
CA ARG A 44 -11.42 4.12 -15.57
C ARG A 44 -12.10 4.26 -14.21
N LEU A 45 -11.40 3.87 -13.15
CA LEU A 45 -11.93 4.02 -11.80
C LEU A 45 -12.07 5.48 -11.42
N ALA A 46 -11.14 6.32 -11.85
CA ALA A 46 -11.21 7.75 -11.57
C ALA A 46 -12.42 8.37 -12.23
N VAL A 47 -12.71 7.99 -13.46
CA VAL A 47 -13.90 8.47 -14.16
C VAL A 47 -15.17 8.00 -13.44
N ALA A 48 -15.21 6.72 -13.09
CA ALA A 48 -16.37 6.15 -12.41
C ALA A 48 -16.64 6.83 -11.07
N ALA A 49 -15.56 7.26 -10.41
CA ALA A 49 -15.68 7.93 -9.11
C ALA A 49 -15.96 9.43 -9.24
N GLY A 50 -16.00 9.94 -10.45
CA GLY A 50 -16.26 11.36 -10.66
C GLY A 50 -15.07 12.27 -10.41
N LEU A 51 -13.87 11.72 -10.40
CA LEU A 51 -12.65 12.49 -10.12
C LEU A 51 -12.09 13.15 -11.38
N THR A 52 -12.27 12.51 -12.53
CA THR A 52 -11.78 13.01 -13.80
C THR A 52 -12.83 12.76 -14.86
N ASP A 53 -12.66 13.38 -16.03
CA ASP A 53 -13.56 13.09 -17.15
C ASP A 53 -12.88 12.11 -18.12
N PRO A 54 -13.64 11.52 -19.06
CA PRO A 54 -13.08 10.51 -19.96
C PRO A 54 -11.96 11.02 -20.85
N ASN A 55 -11.83 12.33 -21.02
CA ASN A 55 -10.80 12.92 -21.88
C ASN A 55 -9.50 13.18 -21.15
N THR A 56 -9.46 13.00 -19.82
CA THR A 56 -8.25 13.21 -19.05
C THR A 56 -7.20 12.17 -19.44
N PRO A 57 -5.95 12.57 -19.66
CA PRO A 57 -4.90 11.59 -19.98
C PRO A 57 -4.83 10.49 -18.92
N CYS A 58 -4.56 9.28 -19.39
CA CYS A 58 -4.58 8.08 -18.55
C CYS A 58 -3.69 8.21 -17.31
N ASP A 59 -2.43 8.66 -17.52
CA ASP A 59 -1.49 8.78 -16.39
C ASP A 59 -1.95 9.81 -15.38
N GLU A 60 -2.50 10.91 -15.88
CA GLU A 60 -3.00 11.96 -15.01
C GLU A 60 -4.19 11.49 -14.21
N ALA A 61 -5.11 10.78 -14.86
CA ALA A 61 -6.28 10.24 -14.17
C ALA A 61 -5.90 9.23 -13.11
N ALA A 62 -4.90 8.39 -13.41
CA ALA A 62 -4.42 7.41 -12.45
C ALA A 62 -3.83 8.10 -11.23
N LYS A 63 -3.06 9.16 -11.44
CA LYS A 63 -2.49 9.91 -10.33
C LYS A 63 -3.58 10.57 -9.50
N CYS A 64 -4.62 11.08 -10.14
CA CYS A 64 -5.75 11.65 -9.43
C CYS A 64 -6.43 10.62 -8.54
N PHE A 65 -6.56 9.40 -9.02
CA PHE A 65 -7.18 8.34 -8.25
C PHE A 65 -6.35 8.02 -7.00
N ILE A 66 -5.04 7.87 -7.17
CA ILE A 66 -4.15 7.58 -6.04
C ILE A 66 -4.15 8.74 -5.05
N SER A 67 -4.12 9.98 -5.56
CA SER A 67 -4.18 11.15 -4.67
C SER A 67 -5.47 11.21 -3.87
N ALA A 68 -6.58 10.82 -4.49
CA ALA A 68 -7.86 10.80 -3.78
C ALA A 68 -7.84 9.81 -2.63
N ILE A 69 -7.19 8.67 -2.83
CA ILE A 69 -7.05 7.68 -1.76
C ILE A 69 -6.21 8.27 -0.61
N GLN A 70 -5.11 8.95 -0.95
CA GLN A 70 -4.26 9.55 0.06
C GLN A 70 -5.01 10.64 0.85
N GLU A 71 -5.80 11.44 0.16
CA GLU A 71 -6.61 12.47 0.82
C GLU A 71 -7.63 11.85 1.76
N MET A 72 -8.23 10.76 1.35
CA MET A 72 -9.20 10.07 2.18
C MET A 72 -8.54 9.52 3.44
N LYS A 73 -7.37 8.94 3.30
CA LYS A 73 -6.59 8.44 4.44
C LYS A 73 -6.32 9.58 5.42
N LYS A 74 -5.90 10.71 4.90
CA LYS A 74 -5.57 11.86 5.72
C LYS A 74 -6.80 12.34 6.49
N ARG A 75 -7.94 12.36 5.82
CA ARG A 75 -9.18 12.79 6.46
C ARG A 75 -9.60 11.88 7.61
N PHE A 76 -9.34 10.59 7.47
CA PHE A 76 -9.69 9.63 8.51
C PHE A 76 -8.58 9.38 9.51
N GLY A 77 -7.49 10.15 9.42
CA GLY A 77 -6.40 10.02 10.36
C GLY A 77 -5.58 8.75 10.19
N ILE A 78 -5.62 8.17 9.00
CA ILE A 78 -4.86 6.94 8.72
C ILE A 78 -3.49 7.34 8.19
N GLY A 79 -2.44 6.87 8.86
CA GLY A 79 -1.08 7.19 8.47
C GLY A 79 -0.53 6.31 7.36
N ASN A 80 0.76 6.42 7.15
CA ASN A 80 1.44 5.68 6.09
C ASN A 80 2.31 4.54 6.64
N HIS A 81 2.28 4.32 7.94
CA HIS A 81 3.13 3.32 8.58
C HIS A 81 2.33 2.42 9.49
N ILE A 82 2.84 1.23 9.69
CA ILE A 82 2.29 0.26 10.63
C ILE A 82 3.39 -0.02 11.64
N PRO A 83 3.36 0.66 12.80
CA PRO A 83 4.47 0.59 13.75
C PRO A 83 4.63 -0.77 14.43
N GLU A 84 3.65 -1.64 14.34
CA GLU A 84 3.73 -2.97 14.94
C GLU A 84 4.76 -3.86 14.27
N ILE A 85 5.15 -3.55 13.04
CA ILE A 85 6.05 -4.41 12.28
C ILE A 85 7.44 -4.43 12.90
N GLN A 86 7.96 -5.64 13.13
CA GLN A 86 9.32 -5.84 13.63
C GLN A 86 10.23 -6.20 12.47
N GLU A 87 11.36 -5.56 12.39
CA GLU A 87 12.29 -5.79 11.28
C GLU A 87 12.67 -7.26 11.15
N THR A 88 12.84 -7.94 12.27
CA THR A 88 13.23 -9.35 12.26
C THR A 88 12.16 -10.24 11.66
N ASP A 89 10.92 -9.80 11.61
CA ASP A 89 9.81 -10.59 11.07
C ASP A 89 9.61 -10.37 9.58
N VAL A 90 10.26 -9.36 8.99
CA VAL A 90 10.00 -9.00 7.59
C VAL A 90 10.20 -10.17 6.62
N PRO A 91 11.30 -10.94 6.70
CA PRO A 91 11.44 -12.08 5.79
C PRO A 91 10.31 -13.09 5.92
N LYS A 92 9.87 -13.36 7.14
CA LYS A 92 8.78 -14.28 7.40
C LYS A 92 7.46 -13.77 6.84
N LEU A 93 7.19 -12.49 7.05
CA LEU A 93 5.96 -11.88 6.55
C LEU A 93 5.92 -11.89 5.02
N ALA A 94 7.04 -11.54 4.40
CA ALA A 94 7.12 -11.54 2.94
C ALA A 94 6.96 -12.95 2.39
N HIS A 95 7.48 -13.94 3.09
CA HIS A 95 7.34 -15.33 2.69
C HIS A 95 5.87 -15.75 2.71
N TYR A 96 5.15 -15.40 3.76
CA TYR A 96 3.74 -15.72 3.85
C TYR A 96 2.94 -15.03 2.75
N ALA A 97 3.23 -13.77 2.49
CA ALA A 97 2.52 -13.04 1.46
C ALA A 97 2.81 -13.61 0.08
N ASP A 98 4.05 -13.99 -0.17
CA ASP A 98 4.45 -14.60 -1.43
C ASP A 98 3.71 -15.92 -1.64
N LYS A 99 3.67 -16.76 -0.62
CA LYS A 99 3.01 -18.05 -0.72
C LYS A 99 1.50 -17.91 -0.91
N GLU A 100 0.93 -16.91 -0.29
CA GLU A 100 -0.51 -16.70 -0.42
C GLU A 100 -0.88 -16.11 -1.77
N ALA A 101 -0.12 -15.14 -2.25
CA ALA A 101 -0.46 -14.44 -3.47
C ALA A 101 0.01 -15.16 -4.73
N ASN A 102 1.21 -15.72 -4.71
CA ASN A 102 1.80 -16.35 -5.87
C ASN A 102 1.72 -17.86 -5.74
N PRO A 103 1.11 -18.58 -6.65
CA PRO A 103 0.46 -18.16 -7.88
C PRO A 103 -1.06 -18.05 -7.75
N LEU A 104 -1.59 -18.01 -6.53
CA LEU A 104 -3.03 -18.16 -6.30
C LEU A 104 -3.85 -16.94 -6.74
N TYR A 105 -3.30 -15.75 -6.57
CA TYR A 105 -4.06 -14.54 -6.87
C TYR A 105 -3.64 -13.96 -8.21
N PRO A 106 -4.60 -13.51 -9.02
CA PRO A 106 -4.25 -12.77 -10.24
C PRO A 106 -3.72 -11.40 -9.87
N VAL A 107 -2.54 -11.08 -10.34
CA VAL A 107 -1.90 -9.80 -10.05
C VAL A 107 -1.40 -9.17 -11.36
N PRO A 108 -1.44 -7.83 -11.46
CA PRO A 108 -0.98 -7.14 -12.67
C PRO A 108 0.52 -7.29 -12.90
N VAL A 109 1.29 -7.38 -11.83
CA VAL A 109 2.74 -7.51 -11.90
C VAL A 109 3.16 -8.53 -10.86
N LEU A 110 3.93 -9.53 -11.26
CA LEU A 110 4.42 -10.53 -10.32
C LEU A 110 5.55 -9.93 -9.48
N MET A 111 5.51 -10.18 -8.18
CA MET A 111 6.52 -9.70 -7.25
C MET A 111 7.08 -10.86 -6.48
N SER A 112 8.41 -10.88 -6.35
CA SER A 112 9.10 -11.89 -5.58
C SER A 112 8.98 -11.60 -4.09
N ALA A 113 9.36 -12.58 -3.27
CA ALA A 113 9.38 -12.36 -1.82
C ALA A 113 10.31 -11.20 -1.45
N ALA A 114 11.44 -11.06 -2.17
CA ALA A 114 12.37 -9.96 -1.90
C ALA A 114 11.72 -8.61 -2.19
N GLU A 115 10.95 -8.52 -3.26
CA GLU A 115 10.24 -7.29 -3.58
C GLU A 115 9.14 -7.01 -2.56
N LEU A 116 8.46 -8.05 -2.09
CA LEU A 116 7.44 -7.88 -1.07
C LEU A 116 8.05 -7.40 0.25
N GLU A 117 9.28 -7.82 0.56
CA GLU A 117 9.96 -7.33 1.76
C GLU A 117 10.07 -5.81 1.76
N THR A 118 10.30 -5.21 0.59
CA THR A 118 10.44 -3.76 0.53
C THR A 118 9.18 -3.04 1.00
N PHE A 119 8.01 -3.62 0.77
CA PHE A 119 6.77 -3.02 1.25
C PHE A 119 6.74 -2.98 2.77
N TYR A 120 7.17 -4.05 3.40
CA TYR A 120 7.16 -4.09 4.87
C TYR A 120 8.13 -3.05 5.45
N TYR A 121 9.30 -2.90 4.83
CA TYR A 121 10.24 -1.88 5.28
C TYR A 121 9.69 -0.48 5.09
N MET A 122 8.98 -0.26 4.00
CA MET A 122 8.35 1.05 3.76
C MET A 122 7.21 1.33 4.72
N LEU A 123 6.56 0.29 5.22
CA LEU A 123 5.47 0.44 6.18
C LEU A 123 5.98 0.71 7.59
N MET A 124 7.22 0.36 7.89
CA MET A 124 7.80 0.63 9.19
C MET A 124 8.14 2.10 9.33
N PRO A 125 7.99 2.67 10.53
CA PRO A 125 8.57 3.99 10.77
C PRO A 125 10.06 3.92 10.47
N ASN A 126 10.60 4.98 9.89
CA ASN A 126 11.98 4.96 9.43
C ASN A 126 12.96 4.80 10.60
N PRO A 127 13.51 3.61 10.81
CA PRO A 127 14.41 3.39 11.96
C PRO A 127 15.74 4.10 11.81
N GLU A 128 16.11 4.47 10.58
CA GLU A 128 17.36 5.14 10.34
C GLU A 128 17.25 6.65 10.52
N ASN A 129 16.03 7.12 10.68
CA ASN A 129 15.79 8.54 10.86
C ASN A 129 14.56 8.73 11.74
N PRO A 130 14.62 8.23 12.97
CA PRO A 130 13.47 8.28 13.87
C PRO A 130 13.08 9.71 14.23
N LYS A 131 14.04 10.61 14.19
CA LYS A 131 13.77 12.00 14.48
C LYS A 131 12.84 12.61 13.45
N LYS A 132 13.05 12.25 12.18
CA LYS A 132 12.19 12.73 11.12
C LYS A 132 10.78 12.22 11.29
N ASP A 133 10.63 10.98 11.69
CA ASP A 133 9.31 10.42 11.92
C ASP A 133 8.67 11.06 13.14
N SER A 134 9.44 11.35 14.16
CA SER A 134 8.95 12.03 15.34
C SER A 134 8.41 13.41 14.98
N ASP A 135 9.15 14.12 14.16
CA ASP A 135 8.71 15.44 13.74
C ASP A 135 7.38 15.37 13.03
N ARG A 136 7.21 14.38 12.16
CA ARG A 136 5.93 14.20 11.51
C ARG A 136 4.85 13.81 12.50
N SER A 137 5.25 13.04 13.49
CA SER A 137 4.35 12.65 14.53
C SER A 137 3.80 13.81 15.30
N ASP A 138 4.69 14.68 15.72
CA ASP A 138 4.27 15.86 16.44
C ASP A 138 3.31 16.68 15.66
N HIS A 139 3.38 16.59 14.36
CA HIS A 139 2.52 17.34 13.49
C HIS A 139 1.42 16.48 12.96
N GLY A 140 1.53 15.22 13.06
CA GLY A 140 0.63 14.31 12.44
C GLY A 140 0.75 12.95 12.96
N GLU A 141 1.30 12.75 14.05
CA GLU A 141 1.28 11.43 14.43
C GLU A 141 1.26 11.21 15.78
#